data_fabf0b10980ee771cb828e48943bb372
#
_entry.id   fabf0b10980ee771cb828e48943bb372
#
_cell.length_a   1.000
_cell.length_b   1.000
_cell.length_c   1.000
_cell.angle_alpha   90.00
_cell.angle_beta   90.00
_cell.angle_gamma   90.00
#
_symmetry.space_group_name_H-M   'P 1'
#
loop_
_entity.id
_entity.type
_entity.pdbx_description
1 polymer ?
#
loop_
_entity_poly.entity_id
_entity_poly.type
_entity_poly.pdbx_seq_one_letter_code
_entity_poly.pdbx_strand_id
1 'polypeptide(L)'
;MCIRDSLNFLLTNRVPRIALTHFVGWWSRIRLPWVRDLSMAIWKLFSDLDLSEAREQRFASLHDCFIRELKPGLRPVDPRPEVISSPSDGIVGACGRISGSGEPQEVQVFQAKGFPYRLVDLLGNDARGHALALEFAGGSYVTLRLTSSMYHRFHVPCESRLEHVTYVSGDTWNVNPIALKSVERLFCKNERAVLHLRQHDGTRLL
;
A
#
# COMPACT_ATOMS: atom_id res chain seq x y z
N MET A 1 8.85 8.18 -23.85
CA MET A 1 8.72 8.75 -22.50
C MET A 1 8.61 10.26 -22.66
N CYS A 2 7.54 10.89 -22.19
CA CYS A 2 7.36 12.34 -22.31
C CYS A 2 8.37 13.06 -21.38
N ILE A 3 8.84 14.27 -21.76
CA ILE A 3 9.77 15.09 -20.94
C ILE A 3 9.21 15.29 -19.53
N ARG A 4 7.89 15.50 -19.42
CA ARG A 4 7.18 15.62 -18.14
C ARG A 4 7.29 14.35 -17.27
N ASP A 5 7.24 13.17 -17.90
CA ASP A 5 7.37 11.89 -17.22
C ASP A 5 8.79 11.67 -16.70
N SER A 6 9.79 12.02 -17.49
CA SER A 6 11.20 11.93 -17.12
C SER A 6 11.53 12.88 -15.98
N LEU A 7 11.02 14.11 -16.02
CA LEU A 7 11.21 15.10 -14.95
C LEU A 7 10.55 14.64 -13.65
N ASN A 8 9.32 14.12 -13.72
CA ASN A 8 8.63 13.56 -12.54
C ASN A 8 9.41 12.39 -11.95
N PHE A 9 9.90 11.46 -12.78
CA PHE A 9 10.72 10.34 -12.31
C PHE A 9 12.01 10.83 -11.63
N LEU A 10 12.72 11.79 -12.22
CA LEU A 10 13.95 12.35 -11.65
C LEU A 10 13.69 13.05 -10.31
N LEU A 11 12.67 13.90 -10.26
CA LEU A 11 12.32 14.66 -9.04
C LEU A 11 11.81 13.77 -7.90
N THR A 12 11.19 12.64 -8.20
CA THR A 12 10.61 11.75 -7.17
C THR A 12 11.50 10.57 -6.81
N ASN A 13 12.49 10.21 -7.64
CA ASN A 13 13.28 8.98 -7.45
C ASN A 13 14.80 9.16 -7.45
N ARG A 14 15.33 10.33 -7.89
CA ARG A 14 16.77 10.63 -7.86
C ARG A 14 17.22 11.50 -6.67
N VAL A 15 16.28 11.92 -5.85
CA VAL A 15 16.56 12.60 -4.57
C VAL A 15 16.95 11.58 -3.49
N PRO A 16 17.60 11.98 -2.38
CA PRO A 16 17.84 11.10 -1.23
C PRO A 16 16.50 10.75 -0.55
N ARG A 17 15.82 9.74 -1.09
CA ARG A 17 14.42 9.37 -0.78
C ARG A 17 14.16 9.18 0.70
N ILE A 18 15.02 8.45 1.39
CA ILE A 18 14.89 8.17 2.84
C ILE A 18 14.93 9.49 3.63
N ALA A 19 15.92 10.35 3.35
CA ALA A 19 16.03 11.65 4.03
C ALA A 19 14.82 12.55 3.72
N LEU A 20 14.35 12.57 2.47
CA LEU A 20 13.17 13.32 2.07
C LEU A 20 11.91 12.78 2.78
N THR A 21 11.76 11.47 2.89
CA THR A 21 10.63 10.84 3.60
C THR A 21 10.63 11.24 5.09
N HIS A 22 11.79 11.21 5.74
CA HIS A 22 11.91 11.67 7.13
C HIS A 22 11.58 13.16 7.27
N PHE A 23 12.09 14.00 6.36
CA PHE A 23 11.81 15.43 6.35
C PHE A 23 10.31 15.69 6.16
N VAL A 24 9.67 15.10 5.16
CA VAL A 24 8.23 15.25 4.91
C VAL A 24 7.42 14.71 6.09
N GLY A 25 7.83 13.58 6.67
CA GLY A 25 7.21 13.00 7.85
C GLY A 25 7.27 13.95 9.08
N TRP A 26 8.39 14.61 9.28
CA TRP A 26 8.54 15.63 10.32
C TRP A 26 7.70 16.88 10.00
N TRP A 27 7.83 17.42 8.76
CA TRP A 27 7.10 18.60 8.31
C TRP A 27 5.58 18.42 8.43
N SER A 28 5.07 17.27 8.02
CA SER A 28 3.63 16.97 8.04
C SER A 28 3.00 17.00 9.44
N ARG A 29 3.81 16.81 10.49
CA ARG A 29 3.36 16.84 11.90
C ARG A 29 3.38 18.23 12.53
N ILE A 30 3.88 19.25 11.84
CA ILE A 30 3.91 20.62 12.34
C ILE A 30 2.47 21.12 12.47
N ARG A 31 2.10 21.60 13.68
CA ARG A 31 0.76 22.07 14.02
C ARG A 31 0.58 23.58 13.90
N LEU A 32 1.58 24.30 13.37
CA LEU A 32 1.48 25.73 13.13
C LEU A 32 0.43 26.01 12.03
N PRO A 33 -0.58 26.87 12.28
CA PRO A 33 -1.69 27.08 11.34
C PRO A 33 -1.24 27.42 9.92
N TRP A 34 -0.28 28.32 9.78
CA TRP A 34 0.20 28.74 8.46
C TRP A 34 0.94 27.61 7.70
N VAL A 35 1.72 26.75 8.40
CA VAL A 35 2.38 25.58 7.79
C VAL A 35 1.34 24.59 7.31
N ARG A 36 0.38 24.27 8.17
CA ARG A 36 -0.74 23.38 7.84
C ARG A 36 -1.52 23.90 6.63
N ASP A 37 -1.95 25.18 6.66
CA ASP A 37 -2.83 25.73 5.63
C ASP A 37 -2.12 25.81 4.28
N LEU A 38 -0.84 26.21 4.28
CA LEU A 38 -0.01 26.20 3.07
C LEU A 38 0.17 24.77 2.53
N SER A 39 0.50 23.83 3.40
CA SER A 39 0.67 22.41 2.99
C SER A 39 -0.62 21.82 2.43
N MET A 40 -1.76 22.11 3.05
CA MET A 40 -3.08 21.68 2.58
C MET A 40 -3.45 22.32 1.23
N ALA A 41 -3.14 23.60 1.05
CA ALA A 41 -3.37 24.31 -0.22
C ALA A 41 -2.53 23.72 -1.35
N ILE A 42 -1.24 23.47 -1.10
CA ILE A 42 -0.35 22.82 -2.05
C ILE A 42 -0.87 21.40 -2.39
N TRP A 43 -1.25 20.62 -1.38
CA TRP A 43 -1.77 19.26 -1.63
C TRP A 43 -3.03 19.27 -2.50
N LYS A 44 -3.99 20.16 -2.21
CA LYS A 44 -5.20 20.33 -3.03
C LYS A 44 -4.91 20.78 -4.46
N LEU A 45 -3.84 21.55 -4.70
CA LEU A 45 -3.46 21.98 -6.05
C LEU A 45 -2.98 20.82 -6.93
N PHE A 46 -2.37 19.80 -6.33
CA PHE A 46 -1.78 18.65 -7.04
C PHE A 46 -2.58 17.35 -6.93
N SER A 47 -3.69 17.34 -6.20
CA SER A 47 -4.52 16.16 -6.00
C SER A 47 -5.99 16.50 -5.79
N ASP A 48 -6.87 15.62 -6.22
CA ASP A 48 -8.33 15.70 -5.97
C ASP A 48 -8.62 15.27 -4.54
N LEU A 49 -8.28 16.13 -3.58
CA LEU A 49 -8.48 15.86 -2.16
C LEU A 49 -9.92 16.16 -1.76
N ASP A 50 -10.75 15.14 -1.67
CA ASP A 50 -12.09 15.21 -1.11
C ASP A 50 -12.09 14.89 0.39
N LEU A 51 -12.60 15.80 1.18
CA LEU A 51 -12.73 15.69 2.63
C LEU A 51 -14.20 15.62 3.08
N SER A 52 -15.14 15.51 2.16
CA SER A 52 -16.59 15.48 2.47
C SER A 52 -16.98 14.32 3.38
N GLU A 53 -16.30 13.19 3.25
CA GLU A 53 -16.49 11.98 4.04
C GLU A 53 -15.70 11.99 5.36
N ALA A 54 -14.77 12.92 5.55
CA ALA A 54 -13.96 12.98 6.76
C ALA A 54 -14.83 13.27 7.99
N ARG A 55 -14.54 12.58 9.10
CA ARG A 55 -15.20 12.80 10.39
C ARG A 55 -14.94 14.21 10.89
N GLU A 56 -13.67 14.63 10.84
CA GLU A 56 -13.25 15.98 11.21
C GLU A 56 -13.09 16.85 9.96
N GLN A 57 -13.60 18.08 10.02
CA GLN A 57 -13.49 19.04 8.91
C GLN A 57 -12.26 19.95 9.06
N ARG A 58 -11.64 19.96 10.23
CA ARG A 58 -10.42 20.72 10.54
C ARG A 58 -9.39 19.80 11.15
N PHE A 59 -8.18 19.87 10.64
CA PHE A 59 -7.07 19.05 11.09
C PHE A 59 -6.01 19.91 11.77
N ALA A 60 -5.34 19.38 12.79
CA ALA A 60 -4.27 20.10 13.47
C ALA A 60 -2.98 20.16 12.63
N SER A 61 -2.76 19.18 11.73
CA SER A 61 -1.59 19.09 10.87
C SER A 61 -1.92 18.42 9.53
N LEU A 62 -0.98 18.45 8.58
CA LEU A 62 -1.11 17.69 7.33
C LEU A 62 -1.17 16.18 7.60
N HIS A 63 -0.38 15.71 8.56
CA HIS A 63 -0.38 14.31 8.99
C HIS A 63 -1.77 13.86 9.48
N ASP A 64 -2.42 14.66 10.33
CA ASP A 64 -3.74 14.33 10.86
C ASP A 64 -4.79 14.23 9.74
N CYS A 65 -4.67 15.09 8.71
CA CYS A 65 -5.52 14.98 7.51
C CYS A 65 -5.23 13.71 6.71
N PHE A 66 -3.98 13.31 6.58
CA PHE A 66 -3.60 12.11 5.83
C PHE A 66 -4.14 10.84 6.50
N ILE A 67 -4.05 10.75 7.83
CA ILE A 67 -4.54 9.60 8.62
C ILE A 67 -5.98 9.79 9.12
N ARG A 68 -6.75 10.68 8.50
CA ARG A 68 -8.13 11.04 8.92
C ARG A 68 -9.01 9.82 9.14
N GLU A 69 -10.00 9.98 10.01
CA GLU A 69 -11.12 9.05 10.12
C GLU A 69 -12.26 9.49 9.20
N LEU A 70 -13.03 8.53 8.74
CA LEU A 70 -14.28 8.76 8.02
C LEU A 70 -15.47 8.83 8.99
N LYS A 71 -16.55 9.42 8.54
CA LYS A 71 -17.84 9.36 9.24
C LYS A 71 -18.27 7.90 9.41
N PRO A 72 -18.93 7.55 10.52
CA PRO A 72 -19.41 6.18 10.74
C PRO A 72 -20.28 5.65 9.60
N GLY A 73 -20.12 4.39 9.26
CA GLY A 73 -20.95 3.70 8.27
C GLY A 73 -20.58 3.89 6.80
N LEU A 74 -19.54 4.68 6.48
CA LEU A 74 -19.14 4.92 5.08
C LEU A 74 -18.38 3.75 4.44
N ARG A 75 -17.78 2.88 5.23
CA ARG A 75 -17.06 1.68 4.76
C ARG A 75 -17.57 0.46 5.53
N PRO A 76 -18.81 0.00 5.24
CA PRO A 76 -19.34 -1.18 5.91
C PRO A 76 -18.57 -2.43 5.46
N VAL A 77 -18.19 -3.26 6.43
CA VAL A 77 -17.66 -4.60 6.16
C VAL A 77 -18.85 -5.53 5.96
N ASP A 78 -18.81 -6.34 4.91
CA ASP A 78 -19.86 -7.34 4.67
C ASP A 78 -19.82 -8.42 5.77
N PRO A 79 -20.92 -8.68 6.48
CA PRO A 79 -20.93 -9.63 7.59
C PRO A 79 -20.96 -11.10 7.14
N ARG A 80 -21.12 -11.38 5.84
CA ARG A 80 -21.18 -12.75 5.32
C ARG A 80 -19.79 -13.40 5.38
N PRO A 81 -19.67 -14.61 5.97
CA PRO A 81 -18.38 -15.26 6.16
C PRO A 81 -17.65 -15.63 4.86
N GLU A 82 -18.40 -15.81 3.76
CA GLU A 82 -17.85 -16.11 2.44
C GLU A 82 -17.36 -14.87 1.68
N VAL A 83 -17.54 -13.67 2.24
CA VAL A 83 -17.15 -12.41 1.61
C VAL A 83 -15.88 -11.85 2.22
N ILE A 84 -14.91 -11.56 1.38
CA ILE A 84 -13.71 -10.80 1.73
C ILE A 84 -13.93 -9.37 1.25
N SER A 85 -14.17 -8.45 2.17
CA SER A 85 -14.31 -7.01 1.86
C SER A 85 -12.97 -6.40 1.48
N SER A 86 -12.98 -5.32 0.69
CA SER A 86 -11.74 -4.61 0.40
C SER A 86 -11.13 -4.06 1.70
N PRO A 87 -9.85 -4.34 2.00
CA PRO A 87 -9.21 -3.84 3.21
C PRO A 87 -8.95 -2.34 3.20
N SER A 88 -9.01 -1.69 2.04
CA SER A 88 -8.75 -0.25 1.89
C SER A 88 -9.48 0.30 0.67
N ASP A 89 -9.65 1.62 0.63
CA ASP A 89 -9.92 2.29 -0.63
C ASP A 89 -8.74 2.03 -1.58
N GLY A 90 -9.00 2.01 -2.88
CA GLY A 90 -7.92 1.81 -3.83
C GLY A 90 -8.39 1.51 -5.25
N ILE A 91 -7.46 1.62 -6.16
CA ILE A 91 -7.63 1.22 -7.56
C ILE A 91 -7.03 -0.17 -7.72
N VAL A 92 -7.79 -1.12 -8.25
CA VAL A 92 -7.27 -2.45 -8.54
C VAL A 92 -6.16 -2.32 -9.60
N GLY A 93 -4.94 -2.59 -9.18
CA GLY A 93 -3.76 -2.54 -10.05
C GLY A 93 -3.52 -3.86 -10.78
N ALA A 94 -3.72 -4.96 -10.06
CA ALA A 94 -3.62 -6.32 -10.59
C ALA A 94 -4.41 -7.28 -9.69
N CYS A 95 -4.90 -8.36 -10.26
CA CYS A 95 -5.49 -9.47 -9.53
C CYS A 95 -5.36 -10.75 -10.35
N GLY A 96 -5.40 -11.90 -9.69
CA GLY A 96 -5.32 -13.18 -10.38
C GLY A 96 -4.99 -14.34 -9.45
N ARG A 97 -4.54 -15.44 -10.06
CA ARG A 97 -4.08 -16.62 -9.35
C ARG A 97 -2.58 -16.53 -9.10
N ILE A 98 -2.15 -17.02 -7.95
CA ILE A 98 -0.73 -17.20 -7.62
C ILE A 98 -0.28 -18.46 -8.39
N SER A 99 0.64 -18.28 -9.31
CA SER A 99 1.17 -19.37 -10.16
C SER A 99 2.42 -19.99 -9.54
N GLY A 100 2.78 -21.18 -10.01
CA GLY A 100 3.95 -21.92 -9.54
C GLY A 100 3.62 -22.98 -8.50
N SER A 101 4.43 -24.04 -8.48
CA SER A 101 4.32 -25.15 -7.54
C SER A 101 5.68 -25.84 -7.39
N GLY A 102 5.92 -26.44 -6.24
CA GLY A 102 7.14 -27.19 -5.97
C GLY A 102 8.18 -26.38 -5.22
N GLU A 103 8.87 -25.47 -5.88
CA GLU A 103 9.90 -24.65 -5.26
C GLU A 103 9.37 -23.23 -4.90
N PRO A 104 9.72 -22.68 -3.70
CA PRO A 104 9.27 -21.35 -3.29
C PRO A 104 9.63 -20.24 -4.30
N GLN A 105 10.74 -20.42 -5.02
CA GLN A 105 11.24 -19.46 -6.01
C GLN A 105 10.40 -19.42 -7.30
N GLU A 106 9.61 -20.45 -7.55
CA GLU A 106 8.74 -20.55 -8.72
C GLU A 106 7.36 -19.95 -8.48
N VAL A 107 7.01 -19.69 -7.21
CA VAL A 107 5.71 -19.10 -6.85
C VAL A 107 5.70 -17.62 -7.19
N GLN A 108 4.79 -17.22 -8.08
CA GLN A 108 4.77 -15.90 -8.68
C GLN A 108 3.39 -15.25 -8.66
N VAL A 109 3.40 -13.93 -8.56
CA VAL A 109 2.24 -13.07 -8.79
C VAL A 109 2.55 -12.09 -9.92
N PHE A 110 1.55 -11.73 -10.71
CA PHE A 110 1.69 -10.74 -11.75
C PHE A 110 1.22 -9.38 -11.24
N GLN A 111 2.14 -8.44 -11.14
CA GLN A 111 1.84 -7.05 -10.79
C GLN A 111 1.60 -6.21 -12.05
N ALA A 112 1.36 -4.93 -11.89
CA ALA A 112 1.06 -4.02 -12.97
C ALA A 112 1.95 -4.25 -14.22
N LYS A 113 1.33 -4.42 -15.40
CA LYS A 113 1.93 -4.62 -16.71
C LYS A 113 2.65 -5.96 -16.96
N GLY A 114 2.25 -7.03 -16.25
CA GLY A 114 2.67 -8.39 -16.60
C GLY A 114 4.10 -8.76 -16.20
N PHE A 115 4.78 -7.95 -15.39
CA PHE A 115 6.04 -8.38 -14.79
C PHE A 115 5.77 -9.37 -13.66
N PRO A 116 6.35 -10.56 -13.70
CA PRO A 116 6.23 -11.52 -12.62
C PRO A 116 7.06 -11.05 -11.41
N TYR A 117 6.47 -11.21 -10.23
CA TYR A 117 7.16 -11.05 -8.95
C TYR A 117 7.19 -12.40 -8.25
N ARG A 118 8.35 -12.85 -7.84
CA ARG A 118 8.42 -14.03 -6.98
C ARG A 118 7.79 -13.68 -5.64
N LEU A 119 6.90 -14.53 -5.16
CA LEU A 119 6.19 -14.29 -3.91
C LEU A 119 7.16 -14.20 -2.73
N VAL A 120 8.22 -14.99 -2.72
CA VAL A 120 9.28 -14.93 -1.70
C VAL A 120 9.94 -13.56 -1.59
N ASP A 121 10.15 -12.86 -2.72
CA ASP A 121 10.76 -11.52 -2.71
C ASP A 121 9.81 -10.48 -2.05
N LEU A 122 8.50 -10.66 -2.21
CA LEU A 122 7.49 -9.82 -1.55
C LEU A 122 7.42 -10.12 -0.05
N LEU A 123 7.57 -11.38 0.36
CA LEU A 123 7.40 -11.84 1.73
C LEU A 123 8.66 -11.73 2.61
N GLY A 124 9.81 -11.33 2.02
CA GLY A 124 11.03 -11.07 2.78
C GLY A 124 12.19 -12.01 2.47
N ASN A 125 11.99 -13.04 1.65
CA ASN A 125 13.01 -14.00 1.18
C ASN A 125 13.82 -14.69 2.30
N ASP A 126 13.19 -14.92 3.44
CA ASP A 126 13.69 -15.71 4.57
C ASP A 126 12.98 -17.08 4.63
N ALA A 127 13.33 -17.90 5.60
CA ALA A 127 12.72 -19.24 5.77
C ALA A 127 11.19 -19.17 5.93
N ARG A 128 10.67 -18.13 6.58
CA ARG A 128 9.23 -17.93 6.74
C ARG A 128 8.58 -17.48 5.43
N GLY A 129 9.18 -16.55 4.72
CA GLY A 129 8.72 -16.11 3.39
C GLY A 129 8.69 -17.27 2.39
N HIS A 130 9.66 -18.18 2.45
CA HIS A 130 9.66 -19.42 1.62
C HIS A 130 8.49 -20.33 1.97
N ALA A 131 8.26 -20.60 3.26
CA ALA A 131 7.13 -21.44 3.71
C ALA A 131 5.78 -20.84 3.29
N LEU A 132 5.61 -19.52 3.46
CA LEU A 132 4.40 -18.81 3.06
C LEU A 132 4.21 -18.83 1.54
N ALA A 133 5.25 -18.67 0.74
CA ALA A 133 5.14 -18.72 -0.71
C ALA A 133 4.54 -20.05 -1.17
N LEU A 134 5.00 -21.18 -0.60
CA LEU A 134 4.45 -22.51 -0.90
C LEU A 134 3.02 -22.66 -0.40
N GLU A 135 2.73 -22.15 0.80
CA GLU A 135 1.39 -22.22 1.39
C GLU A 135 0.33 -21.49 0.53
N PHE A 136 0.70 -20.33 -0.04
CA PHE A 136 -0.18 -19.52 -0.87
C PHE A 136 -0.12 -19.85 -2.36
N ALA A 137 0.69 -20.82 -2.77
CA ALA A 137 0.71 -21.31 -4.15
C ALA A 137 -0.69 -21.81 -4.58
N GLY A 138 -1.13 -21.43 -5.77
CA GLY A 138 -2.48 -21.72 -6.25
C GLY A 138 -3.60 -20.87 -5.61
N GLY A 139 -3.28 -20.01 -4.66
CA GLY A 139 -4.20 -19.04 -4.09
C GLY A 139 -4.58 -17.92 -5.07
N SER A 140 -5.23 -16.88 -4.56
CA SER A 140 -5.58 -15.69 -5.32
C SER A 140 -4.96 -14.45 -4.68
N TYR A 141 -4.73 -13.41 -5.48
CA TYR A 141 -4.21 -12.14 -4.99
C TYR A 141 -4.94 -10.97 -5.63
N VAL A 142 -4.94 -9.86 -4.95
CA VAL A 142 -5.33 -8.55 -5.47
C VAL A 142 -4.32 -7.51 -5.00
N THR A 143 -3.95 -6.60 -5.89
CA THR A 143 -3.12 -5.43 -5.57
C THR A 143 -3.99 -4.19 -5.64
N LEU A 144 -4.09 -3.48 -4.53
CA LEU A 144 -4.79 -2.20 -4.42
C LEU A 144 -3.77 -1.06 -4.38
N ARG A 145 -3.93 -0.10 -5.26
CA ARG A 145 -3.08 1.09 -5.32
C ARG A 145 -3.84 2.29 -4.80
N LEU A 146 -3.31 2.93 -3.79
CA LEU A 146 -3.86 4.16 -3.25
C LEU A 146 -3.17 5.37 -3.91
N THR A 147 -3.95 6.42 -4.18
CA THR A 147 -3.41 7.75 -4.50
C THR A 147 -3.27 8.56 -3.21
N SER A 148 -2.45 9.61 -3.22
CA SER A 148 -2.19 10.42 -2.02
C SER A 148 -3.44 11.05 -1.39
N SER A 149 -4.50 11.28 -2.17
CA SER A 149 -5.76 11.90 -1.73
C SER A 149 -6.78 10.92 -1.16
N MET A 150 -6.62 9.63 -1.42
CA MET A 150 -7.54 8.61 -0.94
C MET A 150 -7.52 8.48 0.59
N TYR A 151 -8.45 7.69 1.13
CA TYR A 151 -8.44 7.27 2.52
C TYR A 151 -7.33 6.25 2.76
N HIS A 152 -6.41 6.54 3.71
CA HIS A 152 -5.19 5.75 3.91
C HIS A 152 -5.24 4.77 5.09
N ARG A 153 -6.33 4.73 5.85
CA ARG A 153 -6.50 3.66 6.83
C ARG A 153 -6.96 2.40 6.12
N PHE A 154 -6.53 1.26 6.62
CA PHE A 154 -6.96 -0.04 6.13
C PHE A 154 -7.67 -0.80 7.25
N HIS A 155 -8.49 -1.76 6.87
CA HIS A 155 -9.33 -2.54 7.75
C HIS A 155 -9.05 -4.04 7.56
N VAL A 156 -9.39 -4.82 8.56
CA VAL A 156 -9.39 -6.29 8.42
C VAL A 156 -10.49 -6.66 7.40
N PRO A 157 -10.16 -7.45 6.35
CA PRO A 157 -11.09 -7.70 5.23
C PRO A 157 -12.25 -8.64 5.57
N CYS A 158 -12.14 -9.38 6.66
CA CYS A 158 -13.13 -10.33 7.15
C CYS A 158 -12.87 -10.62 8.63
N GLU A 159 -13.79 -11.29 9.30
CA GLU A 159 -13.57 -11.72 10.68
C GLU A 159 -12.40 -12.71 10.73
N SER A 160 -11.29 -12.27 11.33
CA SER A 160 -10.05 -13.02 11.37
C SER A 160 -9.16 -12.60 12.52
N ARG A 161 -8.25 -13.49 12.91
CA ARG A 161 -7.23 -13.24 13.92
C ARG A 161 -5.91 -12.88 13.27
N LEU A 162 -5.28 -11.79 13.71
CA LEU A 162 -3.90 -11.47 13.36
C LEU A 162 -2.96 -12.42 14.12
N GLU A 163 -2.29 -13.32 13.42
CA GLU A 163 -1.36 -14.29 14.00
C GLU A 163 0.07 -13.76 14.10
N HIS A 164 0.49 -13.02 13.06
CA HIS A 164 1.85 -12.53 13.00
C HIS A 164 1.98 -11.30 12.11
N VAL A 165 3.00 -10.48 12.40
CA VAL A 165 3.42 -9.35 11.56
C VAL A 165 4.91 -9.50 11.28
N THR A 166 5.27 -9.56 9.99
CA THR A 166 6.67 -9.50 9.55
C THR A 166 6.93 -8.12 8.94
N TYR A 167 7.86 -7.38 9.52
CA TYR A 167 8.33 -6.13 8.92
C TYR A 167 9.55 -6.41 8.04
N VAL A 168 9.47 -5.99 6.80
CA VAL A 168 10.57 -6.10 5.83
C VAL A 168 11.10 -4.71 5.55
N SER A 169 12.31 -4.44 6.03
CA SER A 169 13.01 -3.17 5.80
C SER A 169 13.31 -2.96 4.31
N GLY A 170 13.32 -1.72 3.88
CA GLY A 170 13.57 -1.39 2.48
C GLY A 170 13.71 0.11 2.22
N ASP A 171 13.62 0.47 0.97
CA ASP A 171 13.69 1.85 0.47
C ASP A 171 12.26 2.48 0.44
N THR A 172 12.16 3.70 -0.04
CA THR A 172 10.92 4.49 -0.15
C THR A 172 10.70 4.99 -1.59
N TRP A 173 10.70 4.07 -2.55
CA TRP A 173 10.41 4.40 -3.95
C TRP A 173 8.97 4.85 -4.13
N ASN A 174 8.78 5.90 -4.94
CA ASN A 174 7.44 6.28 -5.37
C ASN A 174 6.88 5.20 -6.31
N VAL A 175 5.68 4.69 -5.99
CA VAL A 175 4.98 3.64 -6.75
C VAL A 175 4.07 4.19 -7.85
N ASN A 176 4.39 5.36 -8.41
CA ASN A 176 3.66 5.89 -9.54
C ASN A 176 3.83 5.02 -10.80
N PRO A 177 2.94 5.13 -11.81
CA PRO A 177 3.00 4.29 -13.00
C PRO A 177 4.31 4.36 -13.77
N ILE A 178 5.04 5.49 -13.68
CA ILE A 178 6.32 5.70 -14.37
C ILE A 178 7.42 4.92 -13.67
N ALA A 179 7.47 5.00 -12.33
CA ALA A 179 8.45 4.25 -11.53
C ALA A 179 8.22 2.73 -11.67
N LEU A 180 6.96 2.28 -11.68
CA LEU A 180 6.63 0.86 -11.89
C LEU A 180 7.08 0.32 -13.24
N LYS A 181 7.15 1.19 -14.28
CA LYS A 181 7.67 0.81 -15.60
C LYS A 181 9.19 0.80 -15.68
N SER A 182 9.85 1.61 -14.86
CA SER A 182 11.28 1.92 -14.98
C SER A 182 12.14 1.18 -13.96
N VAL A 183 11.54 0.75 -12.85
CA VAL A 183 12.25 0.08 -11.75
C VAL A 183 11.76 -1.35 -11.62
N GLU A 184 12.64 -2.28 -11.98
CA GLU A 184 12.35 -3.70 -11.85
C GLU A 184 12.12 -4.10 -10.39
N ARG A 185 11.10 -4.91 -10.15
CA ARG A 185 10.70 -5.43 -8.82
C ARG A 185 10.56 -4.34 -7.74
N LEU A 186 9.99 -3.18 -8.12
CA LEU A 186 9.90 -2.00 -7.27
C LEU A 186 9.22 -2.31 -5.92
N PHE A 187 8.12 -3.06 -5.90
CA PHE A 187 7.42 -3.40 -4.66
C PHE A 187 8.29 -4.19 -3.67
N CYS A 188 9.23 -5.01 -4.17
CA CYS A 188 10.15 -5.75 -3.32
C CYS A 188 11.26 -4.87 -2.73
N LYS A 189 11.50 -3.69 -3.30
CA LYS A 189 12.53 -2.74 -2.83
C LYS A 189 12.06 -1.87 -1.68
N ASN A 190 10.75 -1.61 -1.60
CA ASN A 190 10.17 -0.76 -0.57
C ASN A 190 10.00 -1.49 0.75
N GLU A 191 10.11 -0.72 1.84
CA GLU A 191 9.70 -1.19 3.16
C GLU A 191 8.22 -1.61 3.15
N ARG A 192 7.90 -2.66 3.89
CA ARG A 192 6.55 -3.22 3.94
C ARG A 192 6.33 -4.08 5.17
N ALA A 193 5.08 -4.26 5.54
CA ALA A 193 4.66 -5.20 6.55
C ALA A 193 3.84 -6.33 5.89
N VAL A 194 4.10 -7.56 6.30
CA VAL A 194 3.29 -8.74 5.94
C VAL A 194 2.46 -9.12 7.15
N LEU A 195 1.14 -9.04 7.01
CA LEU A 195 0.17 -9.34 8.05
C LEU A 195 -0.42 -10.73 7.81
N HIS A 196 -0.22 -11.64 8.75
CA HIS A 196 -0.75 -13.00 8.68
C HIS A 196 -2.06 -13.05 9.42
N LEU A 197 -3.13 -13.32 8.70
CA LEU A 197 -4.47 -13.42 9.23
C LEU A 197 -4.99 -14.84 9.08
N ARG A 198 -5.80 -15.28 10.06
CA ARG A 198 -6.50 -16.56 10.01
C ARG A 198 -7.97 -16.37 10.33
N GLN A 199 -8.85 -16.88 9.49
CA GLN A 199 -10.29 -16.95 9.73
C GLN A 199 -10.63 -18.11 10.69
N HIS A 200 -11.86 -18.12 11.20
CA HIS A 200 -12.33 -19.18 12.11
C HIS A 200 -12.37 -20.57 11.45
N ASP A 201 -12.61 -20.63 10.15
CA ASP A 201 -12.61 -21.89 9.37
C ASP A 201 -11.19 -22.40 9.03
N GLY A 202 -10.14 -21.68 9.44
CA GLY A 202 -8.76 -21.99 9.18
C GLY A 202 -8.19 -21.36 7.90
N THR A 203 -9.00 -20.70 7.09
CA THR A 203 -8.54 -19.98 5.90
C THR A 203 -7.53 -18.90 6.25
N ARG A 204 -6.44 -18.83 5.51
CA ARG A 204 -5.36 -17.88 5.73
C ARG A 204 -5.36 -16.77 4.69
N LEU A 205 -5.01 -15.55 5.16
CA LEU A 205 -4.81 -14.37 4.32
C LEU A 205 -3.47 -13.71 4.67
N LEU A 206 -2.89 -13.05 3.67
CA LEU A 206 -1.72 -12.18 3.81
C LEU A 206 -2.05 -10.78 3.33
#